data_9225831aae5cb2c93e314cd62ee1359b
#
_entry.id   9225831aae5cb2c93e314cd62ee1359b
#
_cell.length_a   1.000
_cell.length_b   1.000
_cell.length_c   1.000
_cell.angle_alpha   90.00
_cell.angle_beta   90.00
_cell.angle_gamma   90.00
#
_symmetry.space_group_name_H-M   'P 1'
#
loop_
_entity.id
_entity.type
_entity.pdbx_description
1 polymer ?
#
loop_
_entity_poly.entity_id
_entity_poly.type
_entity_poly.pdbx_seq_one_letter_code
_entity_poly.pdbx_strand_id
1 'polypeptide(L)'
;ASIDFESAFAGVIKTVDATDEELAEIRQGIRDMAKEIPTAATEIAGIAEAAGQLGIETKNILSFTRVMADLGVSTNMSAEEAATALARLANITQMPQENFDRLGSTIVALGNNLATTESEIVDMALRLAGAGSQVGMTEAQILSMAGALSSVGIEAQAGGSAISKVMVDMQ
;
A
#
# COMPACT_ATOMS: atom_id res chain seq x y z
N ALA A 1 11.26 -16.97 -19.95
CA ALA A 1 11.52 -15.67 -19.28
C ALA A 1 10.93 -14.47 -20.05
N SER A 2 11.16 -14.35 -21.37
CA SER A 2 10.61 -13.21 -22.13
C SER A 2 9.10 -13.34 -22.41
N ILE A 3 8.65 -14.53 -22.77
CA ILE A 3 7.22 -14.81 -23.08
C ILE A 3 6.39 -14.66 -21.82
N ASP A 4 6.86 -15.15 -20.68
CA ASP A 4 6.14 -15.07 -19.41
C ASP A 4 5.97 -13.60 -18.95
N PHE A 5 7.00 -12.79 -19.13
CA PHE A 5 6.94 -11.37 -18.82
C PHE A 5 5.95 -10.63 -19.73
N GLU A 6 5.97 -10.87 -21.04
CA GLU A 6 5.02 -10.24 -21.97
C GLU A 6 3.58 -10.64 -21.65
N SER A 7 3.36 -11.89 -21.24
CA SER A 7 2.05 -12.36 -20.79
C SER A 7 1.60 -11.64 -19.52
N ALA A 8 2.47 -11.47 -18.53
CA ALA A 8 2.17 -10.71 -17.30
C ALA A 8 1.95 -9.22 -17.60
N PHE A 9 2.76 -8.62 -18.47
CA PHE A 9 2.62 -7.22 -18.85
C PHE A 9 1.34 -6.92 -19.64
N ALA A 10 0.75 -7.93 -20.31
CA ALA A 10 -0.57 -7.78 -20.94
C ALA A 10 -1.68 -7.43 -19.94
N GLY A 11 -1.54 -7.83 -18.67
CA GLY A 11 -2.41 -7.41 -17.57
C GLY A 11 -2.30 -5.90 -17.28
N VAL A 12 -1.08 -5.37 -17.27
CA VAL A 12 -0.83 -3.93 -17.09
C VAL A 12 -1.48 -3.11 -18.20
N ILE A 13 -1.31 -3.55 -19.47
CA ILE A 13 -1.93 -2.87 -20.63
C ILE A 13 -3.46 -2.80 -20.51
N LYS A 14 -4.09 -3.79 -19.90
CA LYS A 14 -5.56 -3.84 -19.74
C LYS A 14 -6.08 -2.96 -18.62
N THR A 15 -5.27 -2.67 -17.61
CA THR A 15 -5.71 -2.04 -16.36
C THR A 15 -5.23 -0.62 -16.19
N VAL A 16 -4.16 -0.23 -16.90
CA VAL A 16 -3.56 1.11 -16.85
C VAL A 16 -3.97 1.89 -18.09
N ASP A 17 -4.60 3.03 -17.88
CA ASP A 17 -4.97 3.96 -18.96
C ASP A 17 -3.75 4.83 -19.33
N ALA A 18 -2.96 4.36 -20.28
CA ALA A 18 -1.68 4.97 -20.65
C ALA A 18 -1.45 4.91 -22.16
N THR A 19 -0.67 5.86 -22.67
CA THR A 19 -0.20 5.86 -24.06
C THR A 19 0.83 4.74 -24.28
N ASP A 20 1.14 4.44 -25.55
CA ASP A 20 2.17 3.46 -25.91
C ASP A 20 3.55 3.84 -25.37
N GLU A 21 3.87 5.13 -25.32
CA GLU A 21 5.11 5.66 -24.75
C GLU A 21 5.15 5.44 -23.22
N GLU A 22 4.08 5.76 -22.51
CA GLU A 22 3.99 5.55 -21.07
C GLU A 22 4.03 4.06 -20.71
N LEU A 23 3.37 3.20 -21.50
CA LEU A 23 3.47 1.74 -21.34
C LEU A 23 4.87 1.21 -21.56
N ALA A 24 5.62 1.79 -22.52
CA ALA A 24 7.03 1.44 -22.74
C ALA A 24 7.91 1.85 -21.55
N GLU A 25 7.66 3.02 -20.94
CA GLU A 25 8.35 3.48 -19.73
C GLU A 25 8.03 2.57 -18.54
N ILE A 26 6.76 2.22 -18.32
CA ILE A 26 6.33 1.30 -17.27
C ILE A 26 6.99 -0.07 -17.44
N ARG A 27 7.01 -0.60 -18.67
CA ARG A 27 7.66 -1.88 -19.01
C ARG A 27 9.14 -1.86 -18.66
N GLN A 28 9.84 -0.81 -19.04
CA GLN A 28 11.27 -0.67 -18.75
C GLN A 28 11.50 -0.52 -17.25
N GLY A 29 10.72 0.32 -16.57
CA GLY A 29 10.80 0.52 -15.13
C GLY A 29 10.62 -0.77 -14.34
N ILE A 30 9.65 -1.64 -14.69
CA ILE A 30 9.46 -2.96 -14.09
C ILE A 30 10.71 -3.85 -14.26
N ARG A 31 11.29 -3.87 -15.46
CA ARG A 31 12.51 -4.66 -15.71
C ARG A 31 13.71 -4.13 -14.94
N ASP A 32 13.79 -2.84 -14.73
CA ASP A 32 14.88 -2.24 -13.96
C ASP A 32 14.70 -2.50 -12.47
N MET A 33 13.47 -2.42 -11.94
CA MET A 33 13.16 -2.84 -10.56
C MET A 33 13.56 -4.28 -10.28
N ALA A 34 13.32 -5.20 -11.21
CA ALA A 34 13.67 -6.62 -11.06
C ALA A 34 15.19 -6.89 -11.00
N LYS A 35 16.02 -5.90 -11.35
CA LYS A 35 17.48 -5.97 -11.17
C LYS A 35 17.92 -5.51 -9.77
N GLU A 36 17.10 -4.70 -9.11
CA GLU A 36 17.41 -4.06 -7.84
C GLU A 36 16.71 -4.73 -6.65
N ILE A 37 15.49 -5.23 -6.87
CA ILE A 37 14.66 -5.87 -5.85
C ILE A 37 14.70 -7.40 -6.09
N PRO A 38 14.80 -8.23 -5.04
CA PRO A 38 14.81 -9.69 -5.18
C PRO A 38 13.39 -10.24 -5.47
N THR A 39 12.73 -9.70 -6.49
CA THR A 39 11.39 -10.03 -6.94
C THR A 39 11.39 -10.21 -8.46
N ALA A 40 10.73 -11.23 -8.96
CA ALA A 40 10.70 -11.50 -10.39
C ALA A 40 9.95 -10.40 -11.17
N ALA A 41 10.41 -10.07 -12.37
CA ALA A 41 9.75 -9.07 -13.21
C ALA A 41 8.28 -9.38 -13.50
N THR A 42 7.89 -10.65 -13.55
CA THR A 42 6.49 -11.10 -13.69
C THR A 42 5.65 -10.78 -12.46
N GLU A 43 6.19 -10.91 -11.26
CA GLU A 43 5.53 -10.54 -10.00
C GLU A 43 5.39 -9.02 -9.91
N ILE A 44 6.44 -8.27 -10.25
CA ILE A 44 6.40 -6.80 -10.28
C ILE A 44 5.35 -6.31 -11.30
N ALA A 45 5.23 -6.97 -12.46
CA ALA A 45 4.17 -6.67 -13.43
C ALA A 45 2.77 -6.94 -12.84
N GLY A 46 2.59 -7.99 -12.05
CA GLY A 46 1.34 -8.27 -11.34
C GLY A 46 0.98 -7.17 -10.32
N ILE A 47 1.97 -6.62 -9.61
CA ILE A 47 1.75 -5.47 -8.70
C ILE A 47 1.33 -4.23 -9.50
N ALA A 48 1.94 -3.97 -10.65
CA ALA A 48 1.58 -2.85 -11.52
C ALA A 48 0.17 -3.01 -12.12
N GLU A 49 -0.23 -4.23 -12.49
CA GLU A 49 -1.59 -4.56 -12.90
C GLU A 49 -2.59 -4.27 -11.78
N ALA A 50 -2.31 -4.73 -10.56
CA ALA A 50 -3.12 -4.46 -9.38
C ALA A 50 -3.22 -2.94 -9.10
N ALA A 51 -2.15 -2.19 -9.26
CA ALA A 51 -2.14 -0.73 -9.14
C ALA A 51 -3.15 -0.09 -10.12
N GLY A 52 -3.15 -0.52 -11.39
CA GLY A 52 -4.12 -0.06 -12.38
C GLY A 52 -5.57 -0.38 -11.98
N GLN A 53 -5.83 -1.61 -11.50
CA GLN A 53 -7.16 -2.02 -11.01
C GLN A 53 -7.62 -1.21 -9.79
N LEU A 54 -6.71 -0.78 -8.94
CA LEU A 54 -6.99 0.02 -7.74
C LEU A 54 -7.13 1.53 -8.03
N GLY A 55 -6.98 1.95 -9.28
CA GLY A 55 -7.15 3.34 -9.69
C GLY A 55 -5.94 4.23 -9.40
N ILE A 56 -4.76 3.65 -9.33
CA ILE A 56 -3.52 4.43 -9.26
C ILE A 56 -3.30 5.14 -10.59
N GLU A 57 -3.07 6.45 -10.54
CA GLU A 57 -2.81 7.26 -11.74
C GLU A 57 -1.55 6.80 -12.47
N THR A 58 -1.58 6.84 -13.79
CA THR A 58 -0.51 6.34 -14.67
C THR A 58 0.88 6.86 -14.27
N LYS A 59 1.00 8.15 -13.97
CA LYS A 59 2.25 8.78 -13.49
C LYS A 59 2.79 8.20 -12.18
N ASN A 60 1.93 7.57 -11.36
CA ASN A 60 2.27 7.03 -10.05
C ASN A 60 2.42 5.50 -10.05
N ILE A 61 2.14 4.81 -11.16
CA ILE A 61 2.20 3.34 -11.26
C ILE A 61 3.57 2.80 -10.85
N LEU A 62 4.64 3.32 -11.40
CA LEU A 62 6.00 2.81 -11.11
C LEU A 62 6.41 3.07 -9.65
N SER A 63 6.16 4.27 -9.12
CA SER A 63 6.49 4.60 -7.74
C SER A 63 5.67 3.77 -6.74
N PHE A 64 4.38 3.60 -6.98
CA PHE A 64 3.52 2.73 -6.18
C PHE A 64 3.99 1.28 -6.23
N THR A 65 4.22 0.75 -7.43
CA THR A 65 4.69 -0.63 -7.65
C THR A 65 6.00 -0.88 -6.89
N ARG A 66 6.93 0.07 -6.92
CA ARG A 66 8.19 0.01 -6.18
C ARG A 66 7.96 -0.12 -4.68
N VAL A 67 7.15 0.75 -4.12
CA VAL A 67 6.84 0.74 -2.67
C VAL A 67 6.20 -0.57 -2.25
N MET A 68 5.25 -1.10 -3.04
CA MET A 68 4.58 -2.37 -2.71
C MET A 68 5.53 -3.56 -2.82
N ALA A 69 6.40 -3.60 -3.83
CA ALA A 69 7.43 -4.62 -3.97
C ALA A 69 8.42 -4.58 -2.79
N ASP A 70 8.87 -3.40 -2.40
CA ASP A 70 9.75 -3.20 -1.24
C ASP A 70 9.08 -3.64 0.07
N LEU A 71 7.79 -3.34 0.27
CA LEU A 71 7.02 -3.81 1.43
C LEU A 71 6.87 -5.35 1.44
N GLY A 72 6.64 -5.96 0.29
CA GLY A 72 6.58 -7.42 0.17
C GLY A 72 7.88 -8.13 0.54
N VAL A 73 9.02 -7.46 0.39
CA VAL A 73 10.35 -7.99 0.76
C VAL A 73 10.71 -7.67 2.21
N SER A 74 10.31 -6.50 2.72
CA SER A 74 10.76 -5.97 4.01
C SER A 74 9.79 -6.18 5.17
N THR A 75 8.58 -6.64 4.90
CA THR A 75 7.53 -6.83 5.92
C THR A 75 6.96 -8.24 5.89
N ASN A 76 6.02 -8.53 6.79
CA ASN A 76 5.27 -9.78 6.80
C ASN A 76 4.02 -9.77 5.89
N MET A 77 3.82 -8.73 5.09
CA MET A 77 2.76 -8.65 4.08
C MET A 77 3.27 -9.08 2.71
N SER A 78 2.42 -9.69 1.89
CA SER A 78 2.70 -9.79 0.47
C SER A 78 2.55 -8.42 -0.21
N ALA A 79 3.20 -8.25 -1.37
CA ALA A 79 3.08 -7.01 -2.14
C ALA A 79 1.63 -6.71 -2.56
N GLU A 80 0.83 -7.75 -2.84
CA GLU A 80 -0.59 -7.61 -3.20
C GLU A 80 -1.46 -7.19 -2.02
N GLU A 81 -1.21 -7.75 -0.83
CA GLU A 81 -1.88 -7.34 0.42
C GLU A 81 -1.56 -5.89 0.72
N ALA A 82 -0.28 -5.50 0.66
CA ALA A 82 0.16 -4.12 0.85
C ALA A 82 -0.52 -3.18 -0.16
N ALA A 83 -0.52 -3.53 -1.46
CA ALA A 83 -1.14 -2.73 -2.51
C ALA A 83 -2.63 -2.46 -2.22
N THR A 84 -3.38 -3.52 -1.92
CA THR A 84 -4.81 -3.41 -1.66
C THR A 84 -5.09 -2.58 -0.39
N ALA A 85 -4.37 -2.84 0.69
CA ALA A 85 -4.57 -2.18 1.97
C ALA A 85 -4.18 -0.69 1.91
N LEU A 86 -3.01 -0.38 1.33
CA LEU A 86 -2.52 1.00 1.28
C LEU A 86 -3.32 1.87 0.29
N ALA A 87 -3.75 1.31 -0.83
CA ALA A 87 -4.65 2.02 -1.75
C ALA A 87 -5.99 2.35 -1.09
N ARG A 88 -6.56 1.43 -0.30
CA ARG A 88 -7.78 1.68 0.48
C ARG A 88 -7.57 2.77 1.53
N LEU A 89 -6.47 2.69 2.28
CA LEU A 89 -6.13 3.69 3.30
C LEU A 89 -6.00 5.08 2.67
N ALA A 90 -5.29 5.19 1.56
CA ALA A 90 -5.13 6.43 0.81
C ALA A 90 -6.48 6.99 0.31
N ASN A 91 -7.36 6.14 -0.20
CA ASN A 91 -8.69 6.55 -0.65
C ASN A 91 -9.57 7.05 0.50
N ILE A 92 -9.56 6.39 1.66
CA ILE A 92 -10.35 6.80 2.83
C ILE A 92 -9.84 8.14 3.40
N THR A 93 -8.52 8.31 3.50
CA THR A 93 -7.89 9.51 4.06
C THR A 93 -7.73 10.63 3.04
N GLN A 94 -8.03 10.38 1.76
CA GLN A 94 -7.78 11.32 0.64
C GLN A 94 -6.30 11.71 0.52
N MET A 95 -5.40 10.77 0.85
CA MET A 95 -3.96 10.97 0.73
C MET A 95 -3.56 11.12 -0.75
N PRO A 96 -2.74 12.13 -1.10
CA PRO A 96 -2.17 12.23 -2.45
C PRO A 96 -1.35 10.99 -2.80
N GLN A 97 -1.50 10.48 -4.02
CA GLN A 97 -0.83 9.25 -4.46
C GLN A 97 0.70 9.35 -4.50
N GLU A 98 1.24 10.55 -4.58
CA GLU A 98 2.69 10.83 -4.49
C GLU A 98 3.29 10.51 -3.10
N ASN A 99 2.45 10.28 -2.09
CA ASN A 99 2.90 10.03 -0.71
C ASN A 99 2.97 8.55 -0.32
N PHE A 100 2.79 7.60 -1.24
CA PHE A 100 2.87 6.18 -0.90
C PHE A 100 4.24 5.74 -0.37
N ASP A 101 5.33 6.36 -0.81
CA ASP A 101 6.68 6.10 -0.30
C ASP A 101 6.81 6.47 1.19
N ARG A 102 6.23 7.60 1.58
CA ARG A 102 6.20 8.06 2.98
C ARG A 102 5.31 7.16 3.84
N LEU A 103 4.17 6.72 3.28
CA LEU A 103 3.26 5.80 3.95
C LEU A 103 3.95 4.45 4.22
N GLY A 104 4.58 3.87 3.21
CA GLY A 104 5.33 2.62 3.31
C GLY A 104 6.48 2.72 4.33
N SER A 105 7.27 3.79 4.27
CA SER A 105 8.36 4.04 5.21
C SER A 105 7.86 4.19 6.65
N THR A 106 6.71 4.81 6.87
CA THR A 106 6.09 4.93 8.20
C THR A 106 5.70 3.56 8.75
N ILE A 107 5.09 2.70 7.93
CA ILE A 107 4.70 1.33 8.32
C ILE A 107 5.92 0.51 8.75
N VAL A 108 6.96 0.51 7.94
CA VAL A 108 8.22 -0.22 8.26
C VAL A 108 8.85 0.32 9.54
N ALA A 109 8.90 1.66 9.71
CA ALA A 109 9.44 2.27 10.90
C ALA A 109 8.66 1.88 12.17
N LEU A 110 7.33 1.85 12.10
CA LEU A 110 6.49 1.43 13.23
C LEU A 110 6.67 -0.06 13.54
N GLY A 111 6.66 -0.94 12.53
CA GLY A 111 6.88 -2.37 12.72
C GLY A 111 8.23 -2.70 13.34
N ASN A 112 9.29 -1.98 12.94
CA ASN A 112 10.63 -2.16 13.49
C ASN A 112 10.81 -1.63 14.93
N ASN A 113 9.95 -0.74 15.40
CA ASN A 113 10.11 -0.06 16.69
C ASN A 113 9.02 -0.38 17.72
N LEU A 114 7.96 -1.08 17.32
CA LEU A 114 6.85 -1.44 18.19
C LEU A 114 6.73 -2.97 18.33
N ALA A 115 6.13 -3.43 19.42
CA ALA A 115 5.88 -4.85 19.66
C ALA A 115 4.62 -5.34 18.90
N THR A 116 4.66 -5.22 17.58
CA THR A 116 3.58 -5.60 16.66
C THR A 116 4.16 -5.86 15.27
N THR A 117 3.35 -6.35 14.34
CA THR A 117 3.76 -6.56 12.95
C THR A 117 3.16 -5.48 12.04
N GLU A 118 3.77 -5.29 10.87
CA GLU A 118 3.30 -4.31 9.89
C GLU A 118 1.87 -4.63 9.43
N SER A 119 1.53 -5.91 9.23
CA SER A 119 0.18 -6.32 8.87
C SER A 119 -0.85 -5.97 9.95
N GLU A 120 -0.55 -6.20 11.22
CA GLU A 120 -1.42 -5.83 12.33
C GLU A 120 -1.62 -4.31 12.44
N ILE A 121 -0.57 -3.53 12.20
CA ILE A 121 -0.66 -2.05 12.15
C ILE A 121 -1.58 -1.61 11.03
N VAL A 122 -1.41 -2.16 9.83
CA VAL A 122 -2.22 -1.81 8.65
C VAL A 122 -3.68 -2.22 8.84
N ASP A 123 -3.95 -3.41 9.36
CA ASP A 123 -5.31 -3.89 9.65
C ASP A 123 -6.03 -2.98 10.67
N MET A 124 -5.34 -2.60 11.72
CA MET A 124 -5.87 -1.65 12.70
C MET A 124 -6.08 -0.27 12.07
N ALA A 125 -5.16 0.23 11.28
CA ALA A 125 -5.26 1.52 10.60
C ALA A 125 -6.47 1.59 9.67
N LEU A 126 -6.74 0.53 8.90
CA LEU A 126 -7.92 0.46 8.04
C LEU A 126 -9.24 0.53 8.83
N ARG A 127 -9.27 -0.03 10.04
CA ARG A 127 -10.43 0.06 10.93
C ARG A 127 -10.64 1.47 11.50
N LEU A 128 -9.55 2.18 11.77
CA LEU A 128 -9.58 3.53 12.31
C LEU A 128 -9.74 4.61 11.23
N ALA A 129 -9.42 4.29 9.97
CA ALA A 129 -9.26 5.27 8.90
C ALA A 129 -10.51 6.13 8.68
N GLY A 130 -11.70 5.54 8.67
CA GLY A 130 -12.95 6.27 8.44
C GLY A 130 -13.22 7.30 9.54
N ALA A 131 -13.23 6.88 10.79
CA ALA A 131 -13.45 7.76 11.93
C ALA A 131 -12.31 8.77 12.11
N GLY A 132 -11.05 8.31 11.97
CA GLY A 132 -9.88 9.18 12.06
C GLY A 132 -9.90 10.29 11.01
N SER A 133 -10.25 9.97 9.78
CA SER A 133 -10.38 10.97 8.70
C SER A 133 -11.49 11.99 8.99
N GLN A 134 -12.63 11.55 9.55
CA GLN A 134 -13.72 12.45 9.93
C GLN A 134 -13.30 13.47 11.00
N VAL A 135 -12.47 13.08 11.96
CA VAL A 135 -11.94 14.00 12.99
C VAL A 135 -10.67 14.73 12.55
N GLY A 136 -10.29 14.63 11.28
CA GLY A 136 -9.17 15.37 10.69
C GLY A 136 -7.78 14.78 10.96
N MET A 137 -7.68 13.50 11.33
CA MET A 137 -6.39 12.82 11.46
C MET A 137 -5.76 12.56 10.09
N THR A 138 -4.44 12.77 10.01
CA THR A 138 -3.65 12.35 8.85
C THR A 138 -3.43 10.84 8.86
N GLU A 139 -3.05 10.27 7.72
CA GLU A 139 -2.69 8.86 7.61
C GLU A 139 -1.55 8.46 8.56
N ALA A 140 -0.56 9.34 8.77
CA ALA A 140 0.52 9.10 9.71
C ALA A 140 0.04 9.04 11.17
N GLN A 141 -0.91 9.89 11.56
CA GLN A 141 -1.53 9.87 12.87
C GLN A 141 -2.38 8.62 13.08
N ILE A 142 -3.13 8.20 12.06
CA ILE A 142 -3.91 6.95 12.07
C ILE A 142 -2.99 5.75 12.23
N LEU A 143 -1.89 5.68 11.47
CA LEU A 143 -0.90 4.60 11.59
C LEU A 143 -0.22 4.59 12.96
N SER A 144 0.13 5.75 13.51
CA SER A 144 0.76 5.86 14.83
C SER A 144 -0.18 5.35 15.93
N MET A 145 -1.45 5.73 15.88
CA MET A 145 -2.49 5.23 16.80
C MET A 145 -2.69 3.72 16.63
N ALA A 146 -2.78 3.25 15.39
CA ALA A 146 -2.91 1.83 15.08
C ALA A 146 -1.74 1.01 15.64
N GLY A 147 -0.52 1.48 15.45
CA GLY A 147 0.69 0.86 15.98
C GLY A 147 0.68 0.81 17.51
N ALA A 148 0.28 1.91 18.18
CA ALA A 148 0.19 1.96 19.63
C ALA A 148 -0.83 0.95 20.19
N LEU A 149 -2.02 0.89 19.60
CA LEU A 149 -3.10 -0.04 20.00
C LEU A 149 -2.69 -1.51 19.77
N SER A 150 -2.14 -1.80 18.59
CA SER A 150 -1.68 -3.14 18.23
C SER A 150 -0.52 -3.61 19.12
N SER A 151 0.41 -2.72 19.46
CA SER A 151 1.58 -3.06 20.29
C SER A 151 1.24 -3.45 21.75
N VAL A 152 0.07 -3.07 22.24
CA VAL A 152 -0.44 -3.48 23.57
C VAL A 152 -1.41 -4.68 23.48
N GLY A 153 -1.47 -5.34 22.32
CA GLY A 153 -2.25 -6.56 22.11
C GLY A 153 -3.74 -6.34 21.87
N ILE A 154 -4.15 -5.12 21.48
CA ILE A 154 -5.53 -4.85 21.08
C ILE A 154 -5.73 -5.33 19.65
N GLU A 155 -6.64 -6.29 19.45
CA GLU A 155 -6.97 -6.80 18.12
C GLU A 155 -7.74 -5.76 17.30
N ALA A 156 -7.44 -5.70 15.98
CA ALA A 156 -8.00 -4.72 15.06
C ALA A 156 -9.54 -4.70 15.07
N GLN A 157 -10.16 -5.88 15.10
CA GLN A 157 -11.62 -5.97 15.04
C GLN A 157 -12.32 -5.39 16.27
N ALA A 158 -11.82 -5.68 17.46
CA ALA A 158 -12.41 -5.22 18.71
C ALA A 158 -12.01 -3.76 19.01
N GLY A 159 -10.71 -3.47 18.96
CA GLY A 159 -10.15 -2.15 19.29
C GLY A 159 -10.51 -1.09 18.26
N GLY A 160 -10.41 -1.41 16.97
CA GLY A 160 -10.75 -0.46 15.91
C GLY A 160 -12.19 0.02 15.99
N SER A 161 -13.14 -0.88 16.25
CA SER A 161 -14.56 -0.53 16.39
C SER A 161 -14.84 0.32 17.64
N ALA A 162 -14.25 -0.02 18.78
CA ALA A 162 -14.43 0.73 20.03
C ALA A 162 -13.85 2.16 19.94
N ILE A 163 -12.63 2.30 19.41
CA ILE A 163 -11.97 3.60 19.25
C ILE A 163 -12.67 4.46 18.20
N SER A 164 -13.10 3.86 17.07
CA SER A 164 -13.86 4.58 16.04
C SER A 164 -15.16 5.15 16.60
N LYS A 165 -15.87 4.40 17.45
CA LYS A 165 -17.07 4.89 18.13
C LYS A 165 -16.75 6.08 19.05
N VAL A 166 -15.70 5.99 19.85
CA VAL A 166 -15.27 7.09 20.73
C VAL A 166 -14.95 8.34 19.93
N MET A 167 -14.24 8.22 18.80
CA MET A 167 -13.91 9.35 17.94
C MET A 167 -15.16 10.05 17.38
N VAL A 168 -16.17 9.26 16.98
CA VAL A 168 -17.44 9.82 16.45
C VAL A 168 -18.27 10.45 17.56
N ASP A 169 -18.33 9.83 18.76
CA ASP A 169 -19.10 10.36 19.89
C ASP A 169 -18.48 11.66 20.48
N MET A 170 -17.23 11.98 20.15
CA MET A 170 -16.54 13.20 20.59
C MET A 170 -16.76 14.41 19.67
N GLN A 171 -17.45 14.25 18.53
CA GLN A 171 -17.80 15.35 17.61
C GLN A 171 -19.10 16.03 18.04
#